data_0841ea1acdec44c276d4b0e82f206947
#
_entry.id   0841ea1acdec44c276d4b0e82f206947
#
_cell.length_a   1.000
_cell.length_b   1.000
_cell.length_c   1.000
_cell.angle_alpha   90.00
_cell.angle_beta   90.00
_cell.angle_gamma   90.00
#
_symmetry.space_group_name_H-M   'P 1'
#
loop_
_entity.id
_entity.type
_entity.pdbx_description
1 polymer ?
#
loop_
_entity_poly.entity_id
_entity_poly.type
_entity_poly.pdbx_seq_one_letter_code
_entity_poly.pdbx_strand_id
1 'polypeptide(L)'
;MYNDKKRLTMINKRLTASVVASLLCIHLVQAQTLPVYLDESKPMEARIEDALQRMTLEEKVAMTHAQSKFSSPGVERLGIPEVWMTDGPHGIRPEVLWDEWDQAGWTNDSCVAFPALTCLAATWNPDMALLYGKSIGEEARYRKKTVILGPGVNIYRTPLNGRNFEYMGEDPYLASRMVVPYIQGVQQNGVAACVKHYALNNHEVNRHTSNIIVDERALREIYLPAFKAAVQEGKAWTLMASYNLYQKQHVCHNQRLLNDILKGEWGFDGAVVSDWGGVHDTEEAIHNGMDMEFGSWTNGLSAGTSNAYDNYYLAHPYLKLIREGKVGTQELDDKVRRILRLIFRT
;
A
#
# COMPACT_ATOMS: atom_id res chain seq x y z
N MET A 1 -15.16 -63.29 -49.58
CA MET A 1 -13.79 -63.11 -49.05
C MET A 1 -13.03 -61.87 -49.51
N TYR A 2 -13.30 -61.27 -50.71
CA TYR A 2 -12.55 -60.07 -51.16
C TYR A 2 -13.05 -58.76 -50.58
N ASN A 3 -14.30 -58.65 -50.16
CA ASN A 3 -14.91 -57.46 -49.57
C ASN A 3 -14.55 -57.22 -48.09
N ASP A 4 -14.25 -58.30 -47.34
CA ASP A 4 -13.92 -58.16 -45.93
C ASP A 4 -12.51 -57.63 -45.68
N LYS A 5 -11.57 -57.97 -46.53
CA LYS A 5 -10.17 -57.45 -46.44
C LYS A 5 -10.10 -55.91 -46.68
N LYS A 6 -10.91 -55.38 -47.63
CA LYS A 6 -11.00 -53.92 -47.87
C LYS A 6 -11.63 -53.18 -46.71
N ARG A 7 -12.62 -53.79 -46.03
CA ARG A 7 -13.31 -53.19 -44.88
C ARG A 7 -12.39 -53.16 -43.63
N LEU A 8 -11.64 -54.22 -43.39
CA LEU A 8 -10.64 -54.23 -42.31
C LEU A 8 -9.51 -53.23 -42.54
N THR A 9 -9.03 -53.07 -43.78
CA THR A 9 -7.93 -52.13 -44.10
C THR A 9 -8.39 -50.67 -43.98
N MET A 10 -9.67 -50.34 -44.27
CA MET A 10 -10.24 -49.01 -44.03
C MET A 10 -10.47 -48.70 -42.55
N ILE A 11 -10.89 -49.69 -41.78
CA ILE A 11 -11.09 -49.55 -40.30
C ILE A 11 -9.73 -49.32 -39.62
N ASN A 12 -8.72 -50.09 -39.98
CA ASN A 12 -7.35 -49.87 -39.41
C ASN A 12 -6.75 -48.52 -39.80
N LYS A 13 -6.95 -48.03 -41.05
CA LYS A 13 -6.52 -46.69 -41.44
C LYS A 13 -7.22 -45.56 -40.72
N ARG A 14 -8.52 -45.74 -40.40
CA ARG A 14 -9.31 -44.74 -39.62
C ARG A 14 -8.91 -44.77 -38.15
N LEU A 15 -8.66 -45.96 -37.57
CA LEU A 15 -8.17 -46.06 -36.19
C LEU A 15 -6.77 -45.45 -36.04
N THR A 16 -5.85 -45.75 -36.98
CA THR A 16 -4.49 -45.14 -36.94
C THR A 16 -4.52 -43.63 -37.14
N ALA A 17 -5.38 -43.10 -38.03
CA ALA A 17 -5.56 -41.66 -38.21
C ALA A 17 -6.16 -40.98 -36.97
N SER A 18 -7.12 -41.60 -36.28
CA SER A 18 -7.70 -41.08 -35.04
C SER A 18 -6.70 -41.11 -33.87
N VAL A 19 -5.92 -42.17 -33.74
CA VAL A 19 -4.88 -42.26 -32.69
C VAL A 19 -3.76 -41.27 -32.92
N VAL A 20 -3.31 -41.05 -34.17
CA VAL A 20 -2.32 -40.04 -34.54
C VAL A 20 -2.86 -38.62 -34.30
N ALA A 21 -4.12 -38.36 -34.66
CA ALA A 21 -4.78 -37.07 -34.38
C ALA A 21 -4.94 -36.79 -32.87
N SER A 22 -5.29 -37.81 -32.09
CA SER A 22 -5.35 -37.67 -30.60
C SER A 22 -3.99 -37.48 -29.98
N LEU A 23 -2.94 -38.14 -30.48
CA LEU A 23 -1.56 -37.92 -30.04
C LEU A 23 -1.02 -36.55 -30.43
N LEU A 24 -1.38 -36.02 -31.62
CA LEU A 24 -1.01 -34.66 -32.01
C LEU A 24 -1.77 -33.60 -31.18
N CYS A 25 -3.02 -33.85 -30.77
CA CYS A 25 -3.75 -32.94 -29.87
C CYS A 25 -3.15 -32.93 -28.45
N ILE A 26 -2.59 -34.04 -27.98
CA ILE A 26 -1.92 -34.12 -26.65
C ILE A 26 -0.57 -33.36 -26.67
N HIS A 27 0.08 -33.24 -27.81
CA HIS A 27 1.34 -32.50 -27.92
C HIS A 27 1.16 -30.98 -28.12
N LEU A 28 -0.08 -30.49 -28.31
CA LEU A 28 -0.39 -29.06 -28.41
C LEU A 28 -0.85 -28.40 -27.11
N VAL A 29 -0.97 -29.16 -26.04
CA VAL A 29 -0.95 -28.57 -24.70
C VAL A 29 0.53 -28.28 -24.37
N GLN A 30 1.09 -27.29 -25.04
CA GLN A 30 2.25 -26.59 -24.50
C GLN A 30 1.84 -26.19 -23.08
N ALA A 31 2.47 -26.78 -22.08
CA ALA A 31 2.39 -26.28 -20.73
C ALA A 31 2.73 -24.80 -20.82
N GLN A 32 1.73 -23.92 -20.79
CA GLN A 32 1.95 -22.48 -20.66
C GLN A 32 2.75 -22.36 -19.36
N THR A 33 4.04 -22.11 -19.49
CA THR A 33 4.86 -21.83 -18.33
C THR A 33 4.20 -20.66 -17.60
N LEU A 34 3.86 -20.90 -16.34
CA LEU A 34 3.26 -19.88 -15.50
C LEU A 34 4.12 -18.60 -15.61
N PRO A 35 3.52 -17.42 -15.87
CA PRO A 35 4.29 -16.17 -15.83
C PRO A 35 5.08 -16.05 -14.54
N VAL A 36 6.29 -15.47 -14.61
CA VAL A 36 7.19 -15.39 -13.46
C VAL A 36 6.53 -14.69 -12.28
N TYR A 37 5.74 -13.65 -12.52
CA TYR A 37 5.07 -12.91 -11.43
C TYR A 37 4.02 -13.73 -10.67
N LEU A 38 3.47 -14.79 -11.28
CA LEU A 38 2.51 -15.72 -10.64
C LEU A 38 3.20 -16.91 -9.98
N ASP A 39 4.48 -17.15 -10.25
CA ASP A 39 5.23 -18.27 -9.68
C ASP A 39 5.84 -17.87 -8.33
N GLU A 40 5.20 -18.29 -7.24
CA GLU A 40 5.64 -17.99 -5.86
C GLU A 40 7.00 -18.59 -5.50
N SER A 41 7.49 -19.57 -6.27
CA SER A 41 8.83 -20.12 -6.08
C SER A 41 9.95 -19.18 -6.55
N LYS A 42 9.63 -18.15 -7.33
CA LYS A 42 10.60 -17.17 -7.84
C LYS A 42 10.89 -16.07 -6.82
N PRO A 43 12.10 -15.50 -6.86
CA PRO A 43 12.43 -14.35 -6.02
C PRO A 43 11.45 -13.21 -6.22
N MET A 44 11.07 -12.54 -5.13
CA MET A 44 10.12 -11.43 -5.11
C MET A 44 10.44 -10.38 -6.17
N GLU A 45 11.69 -9.93 -6.26
CA GLU A 45 12.09 -8.90 -7.22
C GLU A 45 11.94 -9.36 -8.68
N ALA A 46 12.20 -10.63 -8.98
CA ALA A 46 11.97 -11.17 -10.32
C ALA A 46 10.47 -11.20 -10.69
N ARG A 47 9.62 -11.48 -9.71
CA ARG A 47 8.17 -11.44 -9.87
C ARG A 47 7.68 -10.02 -10.12
N ILE A 48 8.19 -9.04 -9.38
CA ILE A 48 7.87 -7.63 -9.53
C ILE A 48 8.25 -7.12 -10.93
N GLU A 49 9.48 -7.39 -11.37
CA GLU A 49 9.95 -6.93 -12.69
C GLU A 49 9.16 -7.57 -13.84
N ASP A 50 8.81 -8.85 -13.76
CA ASP A 50 7.98 -9.51 -14.79
C ASP A 50 6.56 -8.90 -14.83
N ALA A 51 5.94 -8.63 -13.67
CA ALA A 51 4.65 -7.96 -13.61
C ALA A 51 4.73 -6.55 -14.21
N LEU A 52 5.72 -5.75 -13.79
CA LEU A 52 5.93 -4.38 -14.24
C LEU A 52 6.09 -4.27 -15.76
N GLN A 53 6.84 -5.19 -16.38
CA GLN A 53 7.05 -5.21 -17.82
C GLN A 53 5.79 -5.54 -18.63
N ARG A 54 4.81 -6.20 -18.00
CA ARG A 54 3.54 -6.56 -18.65
C ARG A 54 2.48 -5.47 -18.55
N MET A 55 2.67 -4.49 -17.68
CA MET A 55 1.72 -3.42 -17.43
C MET A 55 1.79 -2.34 -18.49
N THR A 56 0.61 -1.80 -18.87
CA THR A 56 0.52 -0.59 -19.68
C THR A 56 0.85 0.65 -18.85
N LEU A 57 1.08 1.77 -19.51
CA LEU A 57 1.32 3.05 -18.84
C LEU A 57 0.13 3.46 -17.94
N GLU A 58 -1.09 3.30 -18.46
CA GLU A 58 -2.33 3.61 -17.76
C GLU A 58 -2.53 2.74 -16.53
N GLU A 59 -2.25 1.44 -16.63
CA GLU A 59 -2.32 0.51 -15.49
C GLU A 59 -1.32 0.90 -14.38
N LYS A 60 -0.11 1.30 -14.76
CA LYS A 60 0.92 1.77 -13.82
C LYS A 60 0.49 3.04 -13.10
N VAL A 61 -0.02 4.03 -13.83
CA VAL A 61 -0.51 5.28 -13.24
C VAL A 61 -1.70 5.02 -12.34
N ALA A 62 -2.66 4.18 -12.75
CA ALA A 62 -3.83 3.87 -11.94
C ALA A 62 -3.47 3.32 -10.55
N MET A 63 -2.41 2.51 -10.43
CA MET A 63 -1.97 1.99 -9.13
C MET A 63 -1.44 3.05 -8.17
N THR A 64 -1.04 4.23 -8.66
CA THR A 64 -0.44 5.29 -7.83
C THR A 64 -1.46 6.20 -7.16
N HIS A 65 -2.75 5.96 -7.35
CA HIS A 65 -3.81 6.77 -6.73
C HIS A 65 -5.02 5.92 -6.34
N ALA A 66 -5.88 6.50 -5.51
CA ALA A 66 -7.11 5.86 -5.08
C ALA A 66 -8.11 5.67 -6.22
N GLN A 67 -8.95 4.65 -6.10
CA GLN A 67 -10.18 4.45 -6.88
C GLN A 67 -11.45 4.53 -6.02
N SER A 68 -11.29 4.47 -4.73
CA SER A 68 -12.35 4.63 -3.73
C SER A 68 -11.81 5.32 -2.48
N LYS A 69 -12.63 5.48 -1.44
CA LYS A 69 -12.19 6.06 -0.16
C LYS A 69 -10.99 5.31 0.45
N PHE A 70 -10.94 3.97 0.29
CA PHE A 70 -9.93 3.14 0.95
C PHE A 70 -9.29 2.09 0.02
N SER A 71 -9.41 2.21 -1.30
CA SER A 71 -8.75 1.29 -2.21
C SER A 71 -8.03 1.96 -3.35
N SER A 72 -6.98 1.31 -3.84
CA SER A 72 -6.37 1.60 -5.13
C SER A 72 -6.52 0.40 -6.06
N PRO A 73 -6.62 0.61 -7.39
CA PRO A 73 -6.85 -0.48 -8.31
C PRO A 73 -5.66 -1.44 -8.37
N GLY A 74 -5.98 -2.70 -8.66
CA GLY A 74 -5.02 -3.67 -9.15
C GLY A 74 -4.90 -3.63 -10.67
N VAL A 75 -4.45 -4.74 -11.25
CA VAL A 75 -4.41 -4.93 -12.71
C VAL A 75 -5.19 -6.20 -13.04
N GLU A 76 -6.49 -6.06 -13.27
CA GLU A 76 -7.42 -7.18 -13.48
C GLU A 76 -6.93 -8.12 -14.61
N ARG A 77 -6.49 -7.56 -15.73
CA ARG A 77 -5.97 -8.30 -16.89
C ARG A 77 -4.79 -9.22 -16.53
N LEU A 78 -4.03 -8.89 -15.51
CA LEU A 78 -2.90 -9.67 -15.00
C LEU A 78 -3.27 -10.47 -13.74
N GLY A 79 -4.49 -10.36 -13.24
CA GLY A 79 -4.90 -10.98 -11.98
C GLY A 79 -4.20 -10.39 -10.74
N ILE A 80 -3.65 -9.19 -10.86
CA ILE A 80 -3.05 -8.47 -9.72
C ILE A 80 -4.18 -7.79 -8.93
N PRO A 81 -4.35 -8.12 -7.63
CA PRO A 81 -5.49 -7.64 -6.87
C PRO A 81 -5.37 -6.14 -6.50
N GLU A 82 -6.49 -5.58 -6.11
CA GLU A 82 -6.62 -4.25 -5.51
C GLU A 82 -5.94 -4.19 -4.13
N VAL A 83 -5.49 -3.00 -3.74
CA VAL A 83 -5.06 -2.73 -2.36
C VAL A 83 -6.25 -2.15 -1.60
N TRP A 84 -6.69 -2.83 -0.54
CA TRP A 84 -7.75 -2.38 0.36
C TRP A 84 -7.17 -1.96 1.69
N MET A 85 -7.37 -0.69 2.04
CA MET A 85 -6.95 -0.12 3.32
C MET A 85 -8.10 -0.03 4.30
N THR A 86 -7.78 0.08 5.56
CA THR A 86 -8.77 0.38 6.62
C THR A 86 -8.18 1.30 7.66
N ASP A 87 -8.98 2.24 8.12
CA ASP A 87 -8.63 3.08 9.24
C ASP A 87 -8.54 2.28 10.53
N GLY A 88 -7.74 2.82 11.40
CA GLY A 88 -7.73 2.53 12.80
C GLY A 88 -6.53 1.79 13.34
N PRO A 89 -5.66 2.49 14.13
CA PRO A 89 -4.67 1.82 14.95
C PRO A 89 -5.28 1.12 16.18
N HIS A 90 -6.57 1.36 16.48
CA HIS A 90 -7.31 0.82 17.64
C HIS A 90 -8.52 -0.06 17.27
N GLY A 91 -8.61 -0.49 16.04
CA GLY A 91 -9.70 -1.34 15.55
C GLY A 91 -9.95 -1.13 14.07
N ILE A 92 -10.56 -2.13 13.45
CA ILE A 92 -10.86 -2.09 12.03
C ILE A 92 -12.14 -1.28 11.81
N ARG A 93 -12.06 -0.24 10.99
CA ARG A 93 -13.23 0.57 10.66
C ARG A 93 -14.25 -0.25 9.87
N PRO A 94 -15.57 -0.11 10.14
CA PRO A 94 -16.61 -0.63 9.25
C PRO A 94 -16.47 -0.05 7.84
N GLU A 95 -16.94 -0.80 6.84
CA GLU A 95 -16.90 -0.36 5.45
C GLU A 95 -17.68 0.95 5.25
N VAL A 96 -17.10 1.84 4.46
CA VAL A 96 -17.77 3.05 3.99
C VAL A 96 -18.20 2.88 2.54
N LEU A 97 -19.10 3.75 2.08
CA LEU A 97 -19.48 3.83 0.68
C LEU A 97 -18.26 4.14 -0.20
N TRP A 98 -18.36 3.76 -1.47
CA TRP A 98 -17.25 3.89 -2.41
C TRP A 98 -16.68 5.31 -2.48
N ASP A 99 -17.58 6.31 -2.61
CA ASP A 99 -17.20 7.72 -2.78
C ASP A 99 -17.54 8.61 -1.57
N GLU A 100 -18.13 8.06 -0.51
CA GLU A 100 -18.62 8.81 0.63
C GLU A 100 -18.08 8.25 1.94
N TRP A 101 -18.20 9.03 3.04
CA TRP A 101 -17.74 8.63 4.37
C TRP A 101 -18.78 7.88 5.19
N ASP A 102 -20.01 7.77 4.68
CA ASP A 102 -21.07 7.05 5.36
C ASP A 102 -20.80 5.55 5.36
N GLN A 103 -21.29 4.87 6.40
CA GLN A 103 -21.17 3.41 6.49
C GLN A 103 -21.95 2.74 5.35
N ALA A 104 -21.31 1.77 4.71
CA ALA A 104 -21.89 1.06 3.58
C ALA A 104 -23.09 0.19 3.97
N GLY A 105 -23.14 -0.30 5.19
CA GLY A 105 -24.27 -1.07 5.72
C GLY A 105 -24.38 -2.50 5.17
N TRP A 106 -23.50 -2.91 4.26
CA TRP A 106 -23.49 -4.29 3.74
C TRP A 106 -22.65 -5.25 4.57
N THR A 107 -21.74 -4.71 5.38
CA THR A 107 -21.00 -5.50 6.36
C THR A 107 -21.70 -5.41 7.69
N ASN A 108 -22.07 -6.53 8.22
CA ASN A 108 -22.83 -6.65 9.44
C ASN A 108 -21.88 -6.64 10.65
N ASP A 109 -21.06 -5.56 10.78
CA ASP A 109 -19.85 -5.71 11.50
C ASP A 109 -19.79 -4.92 12.79
N SER A 110 -19.89 -5.65 13.86
CA SER A 110 -19.26 -5.22 15.11
C SER A 110 -17.76 -5.38 14.98
N CYS A 111 -17.02 -4.29 14.81
CA CYS A 111 -15.57 -4.30 14.89
C CYS A 111 -15.12 -4.28 16.35
N VAL A 112 -13.99 -4.95 16.63
CA VAL A 112 -13.41 -4.91 17.98
C VAL A 112 -12.80 -3.53 18.22
N ALA A 113 -13.22 -2.88 19.32
CA ALA A 113 -12.54 -1.68 19.82
C ALA A 113 -11.37 -2.11 20.70
N PHE A 114 -10.16 -1.96 20.17
CA PHE A 114 -8.93 -2.21 20.91
C PHE A 114 -8.59 -1.01 21.83
N PRO A 115 -7.80 -1.22 22.91
CA PRO A 115 -7.30 -0.12 23.72
C PRO A 115 -6.56 0.93 22.92
N ALA A 116 -6.64 2.19 23.30
CA ALA A 116 -5.87 3.27 22.70
C ALA A 116 -4.36 2.97 22.76
N LEU A 117 -3.58 3.42 21.77
CA LEU A 117 -2.12 3.16 21.73
C LEU A 117 -1.39 3.77 22.93
N THR A 118 -1.90 4.87 23.50
CA THR A 118 -1.43 5.39 24.78
C THR A 118 -1.53 4.34 25.90
N CYS A 119 -2.65 3.63 25.98
CA CYS A 119 -2.86 2.56 26.96
C CYS A 119 -1.92 1.38 26.69
N LEU A 120 -1.76 0.98 25.42
CA LEU A 120 -0.81 -0.06 25.03
C LEU A 120 0.62 0.31 25.44
N ALA A 121 1.06 1.52 25.12
CA ALA A 121 2.40 1.99 25.46
C ALA A 121 2.63 2.06 26.99
N ALA A 122 1.61 2.44 27.75
CA ALA A 122 1.66 2.48 29.21
C ALA A 122 1.88 1.10 29.87
N THR A 123 1.74 0.01 29.15
CA THR A 123 2.09 -1.33 29.65
C THR A 123 3.60 -1.55 29.74
N TRP A 124 4.40 -0.82 28.98
CA TRP A 124 5.85 -1.01 28.84
C TRP A 124 6.22 -2.45 28.41
N ASN A 125 5.28 -3.17 27.82
CA ASN A 125 5.43 -4.59 27.51
C ASN A 125 5.40 -4.83 25.98
N PRO A 126 6.55 -5.10 25.35
CA PRO A 126 6.62 -5.40 23.91
C PRO A 126 5.81 -6.64 23.49
N ASP A 127 5.65 -7.64 24.37
CA ASP A 127 4.87 -8.84 24.06
C ASP A 127 3.37 -8.50 23.94
N MET A 128 2.89 -7.52 24.74
CA MET A 128 1.53 -7.00 24.58
C MET A 128 1.35 -6.24 23.28
N ALA A 129 2.38 -5.52 22.81
CA ALA A 129 2.33 -4.87 21.51
C ALA A 129 2.33 -5.89 20.35
N LEU A 130 3.07 -6.97 20.49
CA LEU A 130 3.05 -8.08 19.51
C LEU A 130 1.66 -8.75 19.49
N LEU A 131 1.10 -9.07 20.64
CA LEU A 131 -0.23 -9.66 20.75
C LEU A 131 -1.31 -8.74 20.18
N TYR A 132 -1.24 -7.44 20.48
CA TYR A 132 -2.14 -6.44 19.95
C TYR A 132 -2.08 -6.38 18.43
N GLY A 133 -0.86 -6.26 17.87
CA GLY A 133 -0.64 -6.25 16.44
C GLY A 133 -1.15 -7.53 15.75
N LYS A 134 -0.90 -8.68 16.36
CA LYS A 134 -1.41 -9.96 15.86
C LYS A 134 -2.94 -9.99 15.82
N SER A 135 -3.59 -9.61 16.90
CA SER A 135 -5.07 -9.67 17.01
C SER A 135 -5.76 -8.71 16.03
N ILE A 136 -5.28 -7.47 15.93
CA ILE A 136 -5.85 -6.50 14.97
C ILE A 136 -5.55 -6.91 13.51
N GLY A 137 -4.38 -7.51 13.26
CA GLY A 137 -4.02 -8.04 11.94
C GLY A 137 -4.88 -9.24 11.54
N GLU A 138 -5.21 -10.13 12.46
CA GLU A 138 -6.16 -11.25 12.23
C GLU A 138 -7.54 -10.72 11.82
N GLU A 139 -8.06 -9.72 12.52
CA GLU A 139 -9.35 -9.10 12.18
C GLU A 139 -9.30 -8.42 10.80
N ALA A 140 -8.24 -7.68 10.50
CA ALA A 140 -8.04 -7.06 9.20
C ALA A 140 -8.01 -8.10 8.07
N ARG A 141 -7.26 -9.20 8.26
CA ARG A 141 -7.21 -10.31 7.29
C ARG A 141 -8.56 -10.97 7.07
N TYR A 142 -9.29 -11.24 8.16
CA TYR A 142 -10.66 -11.77 8.10
C TYR A 142 -11.58 -10.87 7.27
N ARG A 143 -11.42 -9.55 7.38
CA ARG A 143 -12.17 -8.52 6.64
C ARG A 143 -11.59 -8.21 5.26
N LYS A 144 -10.64 -9.00 4.78
CA LYS A 144 -9.99 -8.86 3.47
C LYS A 144 -9.31 -7.50 3.27
N LYS A 145 -8.75 -6.93 4.35
CA LYS A 145 -7.93 -5.73 4.26
C LYS A 145 -6.47 -6.11 4.05
N THR A 146 -5.83 -5.42 3.13
CA THR A 146 -4.41 -5.59 2.84
C THR A 146 -3.52 -4.65 3.65
N VAL A 147 -4.08 -3.50 4.10
CA VAL A 147 -3.34 -2.49 4.84
C VAL A 147 -4.17 -1.96 6.01
N ILE A 148 -3.59 -1.94 7.21
CA ILE A 148 -4.09 -1.18 8.35
C ILE A 148 -3.38 0.18 8.43
N LEU A 149 -4.13 1.27 8.50
CA LEU A 149 -3.61 2.63 8.69
C LEU A 149 -3.23 2.87 10.16
N GLY A 150 -2.16 2.24 10.55
CA GLY A 150 -1.61 2.22 11.90
C GLY A 150 -0.33 1.37 11.98
N PRO A 151 0.42 1.51 13.10
CA PRO A 151 0.17 2.33 14.27
C PRO A 151 0.52 3.80 14.08
N GLY A 152 -0.08 4.68 14.92
CA GLY A 152 0.34 6.06 15.07
C GLY A 152 1.51 6.18 16.05
N VAL A 153 2.55 6.97 15.70
CA VAL A 153 3.77 7.08 16.53
C VAL A 153 4.32 8.49 16.68
N ASN A 154 3.51 9.50 16.36
CA ASN A 154 3.93 10.89 16.58
C ASN A 154 4.12 11.17 18.09
N ILE A 155 5.17 11.92 18.41
CA ILE A 155 5.51 12.23 19.82
C ILE A 155 4.59 13.33 20.36
N TYR A 156 4.10 13.16 21.58
CA TYR A 156 3.30 14.17 22.27
C TYR A 156 4.14 15.43 22.51
N ARG A 157 3.63 16.57 22.05
CA ARG A 157 4.24 17.90 22.30
C ARG A 157 3.43 18.70 23.31
N THR A 158 2.14 18.46 23.36
CA THR A 158 1.21 19.12 24.23
C THR A 158 0.06 18.17 24.59
N PRO A 159 -0.45 18.20 25.80
CA PRO A 159 -1.60 17.39 26.17
C PRO A 159 -2.89 17.81 25.43
N LEU A 160 -2.91 19.01 24.85
CA LEU A 160 -4.07 19.54 24.13
C LEU A 160 -4.19 19.06 22.68
N ASN A 161 -3.26 18.27 22.17
CA ASN A 161 -3.39 17.70 20.85
C ASN A 161 -4.52 16.68 20.79
N GLY A 162 -5.49 16.89 19.91
CA GLY A 162 -6.71 16.07 19.80
C GLY A 162 -6.50 14.61 19.40
N ARG A 163 -5.30 14.26 18.89
CA ARG A 163 -4.95 12.89 18.45
C ARG A 163 -3.92 12.19 19.34
N ASN A 164 -3.62 12.70 20.50
CA ASN A 164 -2.66 12.04 21.41
C ASN A 164 -3.06 10.59 21.75
N PHE A 165 -4.35 10.31 21.91
CA PHE A 165 -4.84 8.94 22.16
C PHE A 165 -4.41 7.93 21.09
N GLU A 166 -4.18 8.38 19.87
CA GLU A 166 -3.80 7.57 18.71
C GLU A 166 -2.30 7.23 18.66
N TYR A 167 -1.50 7.82 19.56
CA TYR A 167 -0.05 7.71 19.59
C TYR A 167 0.46 7.01 20.86
N MET A 168 1.77 6.70 20.89
CA MET A 168 2.40 5.87 21.92
C MET A 168 3.04 6.68 23.08
N GLY A 169 2.93 8.01 23.09
CA GLY A 169 3.41 8.84 24.19
C GLY A 169 4.42 9.91 23.78
N GLU A 170 5.11 10.46 24.79
CA GLU A 170 6.08 11.54 24.65
C GLU A 170 7.54 11.05 24.54
N ASP A 171 7.79 9.79 24.92
CA ASP A 171 9.13 9.18 24.92
C ASP A 171 9.41 8.49 23.59
N PRO A 172 10.38 8.99 22.78
CA PRO A 172 10.73 8.39 21.50
C PRO A 172 11.33 6.98 21.63
N TYR A 173 11.98 6.66 22.76
CA TYR A 173 12.52 5.33 22.99
C TYR A 173 11.40 4.32 23.24
N LEU A 174 10.46 4.63 24.14
CA LEU A 174 9.30 3.78 24.41
C LEU A 174 8.49 3.55 23.14
N ALA A 175 8.18 4.62 22.38
CA ALA A 175 7.48 4.51 21.11
C ALA A 175 8.21 3.59 20.13
N SER A 176 9.54 3.70 20.05
CA SER A 176 10.38 2.83 19.20
C SER A 176 10.31 1.36 19.62
N ARG A 177 10.32 1.08 20.92
CA ARG A 177 10.28 -0.30 21.43
C ARG A 177 8.91 -0.96 21.29
N MET A 178 7.84 -0.17 21.31
CA MET A 178 6.46 -0.66 21.19
C MET A 178 6.00 -0.79 19.71
N VAL A 179 6.46 0.08 18.82
CA VAL A 179 6.04 0.07 17.42
C VAL A 179 6.54 -1.17 16.67
N VAL A 180 7.75 -1.63 16.97
CA VAL A 180 8.38 -2.78 16.28
C VAL A 180 7.55 -4.05 16.43
N PRO A 181 7.25 -4.55 17.64
CA PRO A 181 6.44 -5.75 17.81
C PRO A 181 4.99 -5.57 17.33
N TYR A 182 4.40 -4.37 17.42
CA TYR A 182 3.09 -4.10 16.83
C TYR A 182 3.09 -4.39 15.32
N ILE A 183 4.06 -3.81 14.58
CA ILE A 183 4.20 -4.02 13.12
C ILE A 183 4.39 -5.49 12.81
N GLN A 184 5.29 -6.17 13.51
CA GLN A 184 5.56 -7.59 13.31
C GLN A 184 4.30 -8.43 13.53
N GLY A 185 3.52 -8.14 14.58
CA GLY A 185 2.25 -8.81 14.84
C GLY A 185 1.23 -8.63 13.72
N VAL A 186 1.05 -7.42 13.21
CA VAL A 186 0.16 -7.14 12.07
C VAL A 186 0.62 -7.92 10.83
N GLN A 187 1.91 -7.81 10.49
CA GLN A 187 2.45 -8.34 9.24
C GLN A 187 2.55 -9.87 9.20
N GLN A 188 2.57 -10.55 10.36
CA GLN A 188 2.45 -12.01 10.45
C GLN A 188 1.16 -12.56 9.83
N ASN A 189 0.13 -11.73 9.70
CA ASN A 189 -1.16 -12.11 9.11
C ASN A 189 -1.22 -11.84 7.59
N GLY A 190 -0.12 -11.43 6.94
CA GLY A 190 -0.15 -10.99 5.55
C GLY A 190 -0.94 -9.70 5.37
N VAL A 191 -0.91 -8.81 6.35
CA VAL A 191 -1.51 -7.47 6.33
C VAL A 191 -0.42 -6.45 6.57
N ALA A 192 -0.35 -5.40 5.79
CA ALA A 192 0.64 -4.34 5.98
C ALA A 192 0.26 -3.41 7.12
N ALA A 193 1.21 -3.10 7.98
CA ALA A 193 1.11 -1.97 8.90
C ALA A 193 1.53 -0.70 8.17
N CYS A 194 0.68 0.35 8.21
CA CYS A 194 0.98 1.67 7.65
C CYS A 194 1.27 2.65 8.78
N VAL A 195 2.55 2.78 9.12
CA VAL A 195 2.98 3.60 10.26
C VAL A 195 2.77 5.08 9.98
N LYS A 196 2.14 5.80 10.91
CA LYS A 196 1.68 7.18 10.69
C LYS A 196 1.92 8.12 11.88
N HIS A 197 1.95 9.41 11.66
CA HIS A 197 1.97 10.14 10.39
C HIS A 197 3.38 10.69 10.19
N TYR A 198 4.06 10.22 9.20
CA TYR A 198 5.45 10.55 8.90
C TYR A 198 5.53 11.87 8.15
N ALA A 199 6.06 12.94 8.69
CA ALA A 199 6.50 13.11 10.07
C ALA A 199 6.04 14.50 10.57
N LEU A 200 6.21 14.73 11.88
CA LEU A 200 5.98 16.05 12.48
C LEU A 200 4.53 16.50 12.59
N ASN A 201 3.54 15.62 12.44
CA ASN A 201 2.13 15.93 12.72
C ASN A 201 1.85 15.83 14.22
N ASN A 202 2.26 16.83 14.98
CA ASN A 202 2.22 16.85 16.45
C ASN A 202 1.13 17.77 17.01
N HIS A 203 0.29 18.35 16.16
CA HIS A 203 -0.91 19.11 16.53
C HIS A 203 -1.90 19.11 15.38
N GLU A 204 -3.19 19.31 15.69
CA GLU A 204 -4.27 19.22 14.71
C GLU A 204 -4.78 20.58 14.22
N VAL A 205 -4.49 21.64 14.97
CA VAL A 205 -4.92 23.01 14.57
C VAL A 205 -4.12 23.46 13.34
N ASN A 206 -4.84 23.78 12.26
CA ASN A 206 -4.25 24.19 10.99
C ASN A 206 -3.23 23.18 10.40
N ARG A 207 -3.42 21.89 10.68
CA ARG A 207 -2.48 20.82 10.29
C ARG A 207 -2.12 20.81 8.79
N HIS A 208 -3.02 21.22 7.90
CA HIS A 208 -2.80 21.30 6.45
C HIS A 208 -1.93 22.48 6.00
N THR A 209 -1.71 23.48 6.85
CA THR A 209 -0.98 24.70 6.52
C THR A 209 0.14 25.04 7.48
N SER A 210 0.26 24.28 8.56
CA SER A 210 1.30 24.47 9.57
C SER A 210 2.67 24.09 9.04
N ASN A 211 3.58 25.07 8.95
CA ASN A 211 4.98 24.81 8.60
C ASN A 211 5.80 24.57 9.86
N ILE A 212 6.25 23.35 10.05
CA ILE A 212 6.99 22.95 11.24
C ILE A 212 8.44 23.41 11.13
N ILE A 213 8.89 24.10 12.17
CA ILE A 213 10.29 24.55 12.33
C ILE A 213 10.91 23.71 13.45
N VAL A 214 11.89 22.92 13.09
CA VAL A 214 12.63 22.05 14.00
C VAL A 214 14.08 21.95 13.53
N ASP A 215 15.02 21.95 14.47
CA ASP A 215 16.43 21.71 14.14
C ASP A 215 16.70 20.22 13.86
N GLU A 216 17.81 19.94 13.18
CA GLU A 216 18.17 18.59 12.75
C GLU A 216 18.35 17.62 13.93
N ARG A 217 18.89 18.12 15.07
CA ARG A 217 19.08 17.30 16.26
C ARG A 217 17.74 16.87 16.85
N ALA A 218 16.83 17.82 17.07
CA ALA A 218 15.50 17.52 17.60
C ALA A 218 14.71 16.63 16.64
N LEU A 219 14.81 16.87 15.33
CA LEU A 219 14.20 16.02 14.31
C LEU A 219 14.64 14.57 14.46
N ARG A 220 15.96 14.33 14.57
CA ARG A 220 16.54 12.98 14.60
C ARG A 220 16.49 12.29 15.95
N GLU A 221 16.50 13.03 17.04
CA GLU A 221 16.54 12.47 18.40
C GLU A 221 15.14 12.28 19.01
N ILE A 222 14.14 13.06 18.55
CA ILE A 222 12.80 13.07 19.14
C ILE A 222 11.72 12.61 18.16
N TYR A 223 11.66 13.21 16.95
CA TYR A 223 10.51 13.00 16.06
C TYR A 223 10.65 11.80 15.12
N LEU A 224 11.86 11.43 14.74
CA LEU A 224 12.09 10.34 13.79
C LEU A 224 12.41 8.97 14.39
N PRO A 225 12.85 8.78 15.65
CA PRO A 225 13.32 7.49 16.12
C PRO A 225 12.28 6.37 16.00
N ALA A 226 11.01 6.61 16.34
CA ALA A 226 9.96 5.60 16.24
C ALA A 226 9.71 5.16 14.78
N PHE A 227 9.73 6.09 13.84
CA PHE A 227 9.64 5.77 12.41
C PHE A 227 10.86 5.01 11.91
N LYS A 228 12.07 5.40 12.34
CA LYS A 228 13.30 4.69 12.01
C LYS A 228 13.25 3.24 12.50
N ALA A 229 12.84 3.03 13.75
CA ALA A 229 12.67 1.69 14.32
C ALA A 229 11.61 0.89 13.54
N ALA A 230 10.49 1.51 13.19
CA ALA A 230 9.44 0.91 12.37
C ALA A 230 9.97 0.38 11.03
N VAL A 231 10.84 1.16 10.36
CA VAL A 231 11.44 0.78 9.07
C VAL A 231 12.54 -0.25 9.25
N GLN A 232 13.52 0.03 10.10
CA GLN A 232 14.75 -0.77 10.17
C GLN A 232 14.64 -2.03 11.00
N GLU A 233 13.86 -2.00 12.08
CA GLU A 233 13.65 -3.15 12.98
C GLU A 233 12.30 -3.81 12.72
N GLY A 234 11.21 -3.03 12.64
CA GLY A 234 9.85 -3.51 12.40
C GLY A 234 9.61 -4.01 10.97
N LYS A 235 10.44 -3.57 10.01
CA LYS A 235 10.30 -3.89 8.59
C LYS A 235 8.91 -3.56 8.05
N ALA A 236 8.42 -2.38 8.38
CA ALA A 236 7.14 -1.88 7.91
C ALA A 236 7.04 -1.91 6.38
N TRP A 237 5.90 -2.37 5.85
CA TRP A 237 5.69 -2.44 4.40
C TRP A 237 5.10 -1.17 3.82
N THR A 238 4.47 -0.33 4.65
CA THR A 238 3.94 0.97 4.24
C THR A 238 4.15 2.03 5.32
N LEU A 239 4.25 3.29 4.91
CA LEU A 239 4.20 4.46 5.79
C LEU A 239 3.20 5.48 5.23
N MET A 240 2.52 6.21 6.12
CA MET A 240 1.67 7.32 5.74
C MET A 240 2.38 8.65 6.00
N ALA A 241 2.55 9.44 4.93
CA ALA A 241 3.07 10.79 5.02
C ALA A 241 2.03 11.75 5.61
N SER A 242 2.46 12.75 6.38
CA SER A 242 1.59 13.64 7.13
C SER A 242 1.15 14.89 6.37
N TYR A 243 0.13 15.60 6.88
CA TYR A 243 -0.46 16.80 6.26
C TYR A 243 0.41 18.04 6.28
N ASN A 244 1.17 18.24 7.36
CA ASN A 244 1.88 19.49 7.64
C ASN A 244 3.00 19.77 6.63
N LEU A 245 3.48 21.01 6.66
CA LEU A 245 4.68 21.38 5.93
C LEU A 245 5.93 21.22 6.82
N TYR A 246 7.02 20.85 6.19
CA TYR A 246 8.36 20.92 6.72
C TYR A 246 9.25 21.66 5.72
N GLN A 247 9.96 22.68 6.18
CA GLN A 247 10.75 23.57 5.31
C GLN A 247 9.94 24.18 4.15
N LYS A 248 8.69 24.55 4.42
CA LYS A 248 7.71 25.13 3.47
C LYS A 248 7.22 24.19 2.36
N GLN A 249 7.52 22.90 2.44
CA GLN A 249 7.06 21.87 1.53
C GLN A 249 6.15 20.88 2.27
N HIS A 250 5.01 20.51 1.69
CA HIS A 250 4.13 19.52 2.30
C HIS A 250 4.83 18.17 2.45
N VAL A 251 4.68 17.52 3.60
CA VAL A 251 5.38 16.28 3.89
C VAL A 251 5.03 15.16 2.91
N CYS A 252 3.81 15.12 2.40
CA CYS A 252 3.40 14.14 1.38
C CYS A 252 4.22 14.21 0.08
N HIS A 253 4.98 15.27 -0.14
CA HIS A 253 5.91 15.39 -1.27
C HIS A 253 7.19 16.15 -0.88
N ASN A 254 7.64 15.94 0.36
CA ASN A 254 8.86 16.56 0.87
C ASN A 254 10.10 15.72 0.52
N GLN A 255 10.97 16.27 -0.33
CA GLN A 255 12.19 15.62 -0.79
C GLN A 255 13.07 15.13 0.36
N ARG A 256 13.31 16.01 1.37
CA ARG A 256 14.20 15.69 2.49
C ARG A 256 13.69 14.52 3.32
N LEU A 257 12.39 14.49 3.62
CA LEU A 257 11.83 13.46 4.47
C LEU A 257 11.64 12.14 3.72
N LEU A 258 11.05 12.18 2.51
CA LEU A 258 10.67 10.96 1.80
C LEU A 258 11.82 10.30 1.05
N ASN A 259 12.59 11.07 0.26
CA ASN A 259 13.68 10.48 -0.52
C ASN A 259 14.97 10.40 0.29
N ASP A 260 15.44 11.54 0.87
CA ASP A 260 16.78 11.54 1.46
C ASP A 260 16.81 10.67 2.72
N ILE A 261 15.88 10.89 3.68
CA ILE A 261 15.90 10.21 4.96
C ILE A 261 15.24 8.84 4.86
N LEU A 262 13.96 8.77 4.47
CA LEU A 262 13.19 7.54 4.51
C LEU A 262 13.70 6.49 3.53
N LYS A 263 13.72 6.82 2.24
CA LYS A 263 14.12 5.88 1.19
C LYS A 263 15.65 5.73 1.11
N GLY A 264 16.40 6.84 1.22
CA GLY A 264 17.84 6.87 1.09
C GLY A 264 18.57 6.38 2.35
N GLU A 265 18.51 7.14 3.44
CA GLU A 265 19.32 6.82 4.65
C GLU A 265 18.82 5.54 5.36
N TRP A 266 17.51 5.31 5.43
CA TRP A 266 16.96 4.16 6.15
C TRP A 266 16.72 2.94 5.27
N GLY A 267 16.79 3.09 3.95
CA GLY A 267 16.61 2.01 2.99
C GLY A 267 15.18 1.47 2.94
N PHE A 268 14.17 2.34 3.11
CA PHE A 268 12.77 1.92 3.06
C PHE A 268 12.39 1.43 1.65
N ASP A 269 12.03 0.17 1.55
CA ASP A 269 11.65 -0.50 0.29
C ASP A 269 10.12 -0.63 0.09
N GLY A 270 9.35 -0.21 1.09
CA GLY A 270 7.88 -0.23 1.04
C GLY A 270 7.26 0.95 0.30
N ALA A 271 5.93 1.04 0.31
CA ALA A 271 5.18 2.11 -0.33
C ALA A 271 4.84 3.25 0.66
N VAL A 272 5.02 4.49 0.21
CA VAL A 272 4.59 5.69 0.92
C VAL A 272 3.17 6.04 0.47
N VAL A 273 2.25 6.08 1.42
CA VAL A 273 0.85 6.47 1.22
C VAL A 273 0.65 7.91 1.70
N SER A 274 -0.09 8.73 0.97
CA SER A 274 -0.47 10.05 1.47
C SER A 274 -1.49 9.94 2.60
N ASP A 275 -1.48 10.86 3.55
CA ASP A 275 -2.70 11.11 4.32
C ASP A 275 -3.78 11.69 3.38
N TRP A 276 -5.06 11.55 3.74
CA TRP A 276 -6.20 11.82 2.85
C TRP A 276 -6.32 13.31 2.50
N GLY A 277 -5.91 13.66 1.27
CA GLY A 277 -5.84 15.05 0.81
C GLY A 277 -4.52 15.75 1.15
N GLY A 278 -3.47 14.99 1.44
CA GLY A 278 -2.14 15.53 1.79
C GLY A 278 -1.25 15.89 0.60
N VAL A 279 -1.58 15.46 -0.62
CA VAL A 279 -0.83 15.82 -1.83
C VAL A 279 -1.37 17.13 -2.40
N HIS A 280 -0.49 18.03 -2.81
CA HIS A 280 -0.83 19.38 -3.28
C HIS A 280 -0.11 19.82 -4.55
N ASP A 281 0.81 19.00 -5.07
CA ASP A 281 1.58 19.30 -6.29
C ASP A 281 1.94 18.02 -7.04
N THR A 282 1.71 18.00 -8.36
CA THR A 282 1.95 16.82 -9.20
C THR A 282 3.44 16.56 -9.39
N GLU A 283 4.22 17.58 -9.76
CA GLU A 283 5.65 17.39 -10.08
C GLU A 283 6.43 17.04 -8.81
N GLU A 284 6.15 17.70 -7.69
CA GLU A 284 6.75 17.35 -6.40
C GLU A 284 6.37 15.92 -5.97
N ALA A 285 5.12 15.51 -6.10
CA ALA A 285 4.68 14.16 -5.77
C ALA A 285 5.34 13.09 -6.67
N ILE A 286 5.58 13.40 -7.94
CA ILE A 286 6.30 12.53 -8.87
C ILE A 286 7.74 12.31 -8.38
N HIS A 287 8.47 13.41 -8.16
CA HIS A 287 9.92 13.37 -7.94
C HIS A 287 10.33 13.11 -6.49
N ASN A 288 9.50 13.51 -5.52
CA ASN A 288 9.89 13.57 -4.12
C ASN A 288 9.45 12.37 -3.27
N GLY A 289 9.07 11.24 -3.92
CA GLY A 289 8.97 9.96 -3.21
C GLY A 289 7.59 9.57 -2.71
N MET A 290 6.49 10.27 -3.06
CA MET A 290 5.13 9.80 -2.84
C MET A 290 4.83 8.63 -3.77
N ASP A 291 4.24 7.53 -3.24
CA ASP A 291 3.97 6.34 -4.05
C ASP A 291 2.47 6.14 -4.32
N MET A 292 1.59 6.43 -3.34
CA MET A 292 0.15 6.23 -3.45
C MET A 292 -0.61 7.42 -2.88
N GLU A 293 -1.45 8.06 -3.69
CA GLU A 293 -2.25 9.24 -3.31
C GLU A 293 -3.67 8.87 -2.95
N PHE A 294 -4.14 9.36 -1.79
CA PHE A 294 -5.50 9.15 -1.30
C PHE A 294 -6.18 10.45 -0.89
N GLY A 295 -7.49 10.54 -1.08
CA GLY A 295 -8.36 11.55 -0.52
C GLY A 295 -8.17 12.98 -1.00
N SER A 296 -7.42 13.22 -2.07
CA SER A 296 -7.12 14.59 -2.54
C SER A 296 -8.35 15.32 -3.06
N TRP A 297 -8.45 16.60 -2.71
CA TRP A 297 -9.50 17.52 -3.13
C TRP A 297 -8.99 18.50 -4.20
N THR A 298 -8.39 17.95 -5.25
CA THR A 298 -7.63 18.74 -6.21
C THR A 298 -8.29 18.81 -7.57
N ASN A 299 -7.88 19.76 -8.38
CA ASN A 299 -8.34 19.90 -9.75
C ASN A 299 -9.87 20.01 -9.90
N GLY A 300 -10.54 20.62 -8.92
CA GLY A 300 -12.00 20.77 -8.92
C GLY A 300 -12.75 19.55 -8.39
N LEU A 301 -12.08 18.64 -7.71
CA LEU A 301 -12.74 17.52 -7.03
C LEU A 301 -13.71 18.00 -5.96
N SER A 302 -14.88 17.37 -5.91
CA SER A 302 -15.84 17.51 -4.84
C SER A 302 -16.16 16.16 -4.23
N ALA A 303 -16.47 16.14 -2.93
CA ALA A 303 -16.91 14.92 -2.27
C ALA A 303 -18.12 14.29 -2.97
N GLY A 304 -18.16 12.96 -3.08
CA GLY A 304 -19.28 12.24 -3.66
C GLY A 304 -19.38 12.28 -5.19
N THR A 305 -18.35 12.77 -5.89
CA THR A 305 -18.33 12.77 -7.36
C THR A 305 -17.63 11.51 -7.85
N SER A 306 -18.35 10.65 -8.53
CA SER A 306 -17.79 9.47 -9.20
C SER A 306 -16.74 9.91 -10.22
N ASN A 307 -15.66 9.13 -10.37
CA ASN A 307 -14.53 9.39 -11.27
C ASN A 307 -13.71 10.65 -10.92
N ALA A 308 -13.94 11.26 -9.76
CA ALA A 308 -13.11 12.35 -9.28
C ALA A 308 -11.64 11.91 -9.06
N TYR A 309 -11.42 10.62 -8.82
CA TYR A 309 -10.09 10.02 -8.60
C TYR A 309 -9.14 10.19 -9.79
N ASP A 310 -9.66 10.25 -11.01
CA ASP A 310 -8.86 10.48 -12.22
C ASP A 310 -8.22 11.88 -12.26
N ASN A 311 -8.70 12.81 -11.44
CA ASN A 311 -8.14 14.16 -11.35
C ASN A 311 -7.13 14.33 -10.21
N TYR A 312 -6.82 13.29 -9.47
CA TYR A 312 -5.78 13.34 -8.45
C TYR A 312 -4.42 13.71 -9.04
N TYR A 313 -3.50 14.21 -8.23
CA TYR A 313 -2.19 14.67 -8.69
C TYR A 313 -1.37 13.58 -9.36
N LEU A 314 -1.43 12.35 -8.83
CA LEU A 314 -0.77 11.18 -9.40
C LEU A 314 -1.64 10.38 -10.40
N ALA A 315 -2.78 10.95 -10.84
CA ALA A 315 -3.67 10.35 -11.84
C ALA A 315 -3.46 10.95 -13.24
N HIS A 316 -4.51 11.45 -13.88
CA HIS A 316 -4.44 12.08 -15.21
C HIS A 316 -3.40 13.21 -15.34
N PRO A 317 -3.19 14.09 -14.33
CA PRO A 317 -2.11 15.07 -14.41
C PRO A 317 -0.72 14.42 -14.61
N TYR A 318 -0.42 13.34 -13.89
CA TYR A 318 0.82 12.59 -14.05
C TYR A 318 0.91 11.93 -15.44
N LEU A 319 -0.14 11.23 -15.85
CA LEU A 319 -0.21 10.59 -17.19
C LEU A 319 0.01 11.61 -18.30
N LYS A 320 -0.56 12.81 -18.18
CA LYS A 320 -0.38 13.90 -19.12
C LYS A 320 1.08 14.34 -19.23
N LEU A 321 1.77 14.55 -18.10
CA LEU A 321 3.18 14.95 -18.10
C LEU A 321 4.08 13.91 -18.77
N ILE A 322 3.83 12.61 -18.56
CA ILE A 322 4.57 11.53 -19.23
C ILE A 322 4.31 11.58 -20.75
N ARG A 323 3.04 11.68 -21.17
CA ARG A 323 2.68 11.72 -22.60
C ARG A 323 3.22 12.95 -23.34
N GLU A 324 3.37 14.06 -22.63
CA GLU A 324 3.99 15.28 -23.14
C GLU A 324 5.54 15.21 -23.13
N GLY A 325 6.12 14.14 -22.60
CA GLY A 325 7.58 13.98 -22.48
C GLY A 325 8.24 14.92 -21.46
N LYS A 326 7.46 15.50 -20.54
CA LYS A 326 7.95 16.40 -19.48
C LYS A 326 8.61 15.65 -18.33
N VAL A 327 8.12 14.44 -18.03
CA VAL A 327 8.68 13.54 -17.03
C VAL A 327 8.87 12.15 -17.64
N GLY A 328 9.86 11.41 -17.13
CA GLY A 328 10.12 10.04 -17.55
C GLY A 328 9.19 9.03 -16.85
N THR A 329 9.41 7.75 -17.14
CA THR A 329 8.68 6.64 -16.50
C THR A 329 9.44 6.00 -15.34
N GLN A 330 10.67 6.44 -15.08
CA GLN A 330 11.53 5.81 -14.06
C GLN A 330 10.95 5.92 -12.66
N GLU A 331 10.45 7.10 -12.29
CA GLU A 331 9.80 7.32 -10.98
C GLU A 331 8.48 6.56 -10.89
N LEU A 332 7.72 6.48 -12.00
CA LEU A 332 6.51 5.68 -12.04
C LEU A 332 6.81 4.19 -11.82
N ASP A 333 7.82 3.69 -12.50
CA ASP A 333 8.25 2.29 -12.34
C ASP A 333 8.73 1.99 -10.93
N ASP A 334 9.46 2.93 -10.26
CA ASP A 334 9.84 2.76 -8.84
C ASP A 334 8.61 2.72 -7.92
N LYS A 335 7.65 3.62 -8.09
CA LYS A 335 6.40 3.63 -7.32
C LYS A 335 5.65 2.30 -7.50
N VAL A 336 5.48 1.85 -8.72
CA VAL A 336 4.77 0.60 -9.03
C VAL A 336 5.51 -0.62 -8.47
N ARG A 337 6.86 -0.66 -8.51
CA ARG A 337 7.64 -1.72 -7.84
C ARG A 337 7.34 -1.81 -6.35
N ARG A 338 7.23 -0.67 -5.67
CA ARG A 338 6.90 -0.60 -4.23
C ARG A 338 5.49 -1.08 -3.95
N ILE A 339 4.53 -0.71 -4.80
CA ILE A 339 3.14 -1.14 -4.70
C ILE A 339 3.00 -2.64 -5.00
N LEU A 340 3.67 -3.15 -6.03
CA LEU A 340 3.70 -4.59 -6.34
C LEU A 340 4.35 -5.40 -5.20
N ARG A 341 5.42 -4.87 -4.60
CA ARG A 341 6.06 -5.50 -3.43
C ARG A 341 5.11 -5.56 -2.25
N LEU A 342 4.32 -4.50 -2.00
CA LEU A 342 3.25 -4.51 -1.02
C LEU A 342 2.23 -5.62 -1.32
N ILE A 343 1.69 -5.66 -2.54
CA ILE A 343 0.68 -6.64 -2.97
C ILE A 343 1.21 -8.07 -2.85
N PHE A 344 2.45 -8.33 -3.25
CA PHE A 344 3.01 -9.69 -3.19
C PHE A 344 3.41 -10.14 -1.77
N ARG A 345 3.44 -9.23 -0.80
CA ARG A 345 3.63 -9.51 0.63
C ARG A 345 2.31 -9.79 1.36
N THR A 346 1.17 -9.32 0.83
CA THR A 346 -0.16 -9.40 1.46
C THR A 346 -1.04 -10.44 0.78
#